data_bcad7d345571d27e3d437a964fe9f8cf
#
_entry.id   bcad7d345571d27e3d437a964fe9f8cf
#
_cell.length_a   1.000
_cell.length_b   1.000
_cell.length_c   1.000
_cell.angle_alpha   90.00
_cell.angle_beta   90.00
_cell.angle_gamma   90.00
#
_symmetry.space_group_name_H-M   'P 1'
#
loop_
_entity.id
_entity.type
_entity.pdbx_description
1 polymer ?
#
loop_
_entity_poly.entity_id
_entity_poly.type
_entity_poly.pdbx_seq_one_letter_code
_entity_poly.pdbx_strand_id
1 'polypeptide(L)'
;MKVISFWTMLLMACLQVNAQQLTQKYNSFYNRTEFYNSAGTMVGYAKYNNFYDRMEYYDASGNLLKTEKHNSFYDRKDINDGNGNSQGYEKKNNFYNRTERFDENGNMKYTK
;
A
#
# COMPACT_ATOMS: atom_id res chain seq x y z
N MET A 1 7.48 0.38 -13.31
CA MET A 1 8.62 0.11 -12.52
C MET A 1 8.70 0.95 -11.27
N LYS A 2 8.65 2.25 -11.36
CA LYS A 2 8.75 3.10 -10.20
C LYS A 2 7.56 2.95 -9.27
N VAL A 3 6.38 2.75 -9.82
CA VAL A 3 5.18 2.56 -9.03
C VAL A 3 5.30 1.32 -8.16
N ILE A 4 5.81 0.23 -8.76
CA ILE A 4 6.01 -1.01 -8.01
C ILE A 4 7.02 -0.79 -6.91
N SER A 5 8.11 -0.07 -7.18
CA SER A 5 9.11 0.25 -6.17
C SER A 5 8.51 1.02 -5.00
N PHE A 6 7.61 1.95 -5.31
CA PHE A 6 6.97 2.71 -4.26
C PHE A 6 6.17 1.82 -3.32
N TRP A 7 5.38 0.91 -3.91
CA TRP A 7 4.59 -0.02 -3.12
C TRP A 7 5.46 -0.90 -2.24
N THR A 8 6.55 -1.43 -2.82
CA THR A 8 7.44 -2.29 -2.06
C THR A 8 8.12 -1.54 -0.94
N MET A 9 8.52 -0.30 -1.16
CA MET A 9 9.12 0.52 -0.12
C MET A 9 8.18 0.73 1.04
N LEU A 10 6.91 1.00 0.74
CA LEU A 10 5.93 1.22 1.78
C LEU A 10 5.70 -0.04 2.61
N LEU A 11 5.61 -1.18 1.94
CA LEU A 11 5.46 -2.46 2.62
C LEU A 11 6.69 -2.79 3.46
N MET A 12 7.87 -2.52 2.92
CA MET A 12 9.11 -2.77 3.63
C MET A 12 9.21 -1.93 4.89
N ALA A 13 8.79 -0.67 4.84
CA ALA A 13 8.79 0.17 6.02
C ALA A 13 7.91 -0.43 7.11
N CYS A 14 6.74 -0.96 6.73
CA CYS A 14 5.84 -1.60 7.69
C CYS A 14 6.44 -2.87 8.28
N LEU A 15 7.24 -3.59 7.50
CA LEU A 15 7.83 -4.86 7.91
C LEU A 15 9.21 -4.71 8.52
N GLN A 16 9.74 -3.49 8.59
CA GLN A 16 11.06 -3.24 9.15
C GLN A 16 12.16 -3.98 8.39
N VAL A 17 12.03 -4.06 7.07
CA VAL A 17 12.95 -4.79 6.21
C VAL A 17 13.92 -3.81 5.55
N ASN A 18 15.14 -4.24 5.28
CA ASN A 18 16.12 -3.44 4.55
C ASN A 18 15.58 -3.07 3.17
N ALA A 19 16.17 -2.02 2.58
CA ALA A 19 15.73 -1.51 1.29
C ALA A 19 16.08 -2.48 0.16
N GLN A 20 15.40 -3.61 0.11
CA GLN A 20 15.51 -4.60 -0.94
C GLN A 20 14.29 -4.49 -1.84
N GLN A 21 14.52 -4.75 -3.12
CA GLN A 21 13.42 -4.83 -4.07
C GLN A 21 12.62 -6.10 -3.81
N LEU A 22 11.31 -5.95 -3.70
CA LEU A 22 10.42 -7.09 -3.56
C LEU A 22 9.92 -7.53 -4.92
N THR A 23 9.68 -8.84 -5.07
CA THR A 23 9.07 -9.40 -6.26
C THR A 23 7.60 -9.63 -5.99
N GLN A 24 6.75 -9.26 -6.95
CA GLN A 24 5.32 -9.45 -6.84
C GLN A 24 4.90 -10.66 -7.67
N LYS A 25 3.99 -11.44 -7.13
CA LYS A 25 3.44 -12.59 -7.82
C LYS A 25 1.97 -12.74 -7.47
N TYR A 26 1.11 -12.80 -8.49
CA TYR A 26 -0.31 -13.00 -8.26
C TYR A 26 -0.59 -14.47 -8.00
N ASN A 27 -1.33 -14.75 -6.95
CA ASN A 27 -1.75 -16.10 -6.59
C ASN A 27 -3.25 -16.21 -6.84
N SER A 28 -3.63 -16.88 -7.93
CA SER A 28 -5.03 -16.99 -8.32
C SER A 28 -5.81 -17.91 -7.40
N PHE A 29 -5.15 -18.83 -6.74
CA PHE A 29 -5.80 -19.74 -5.80
C PHE A 29 -6.38 -18.99 -4.61
N TYR A 30 -5.56 -18.08 -4.04
CA TYR A 30 -5.99 -17.25 -2.92
C TYR A 30 -6.51 -15.90 -3.35
N ASN A 31 -6.42 -15.59 -4.64
CA ASN A 31 -6.87 -14.31 -5.20
C ASN A 31 -6.21 -13.13 -4.48
N ARG A 32 -4.87 -13.17 -4.48
CA ARG A 32 -4.07 -12.12 -3.81
C ARG A 32 -2.74 -11.94 -4.52
N THR A 33 -2.13 -10.76 -4.31
CA THR A 33 -0.78 -10.49 -4.81
C THR A 33 0.20 -10.72 -3.67
N GLU A 34 1.19 -11.58 -3.91
CA GLU A 34 2.17 -11.95 -2.89
C GLU A 34 3.48 -11.22 -3.14
N PHE A 35 4.15 -10.82 -2.08
CA PHE A 35 5.40 -10.09 -2.13
C PHE A 35 6.51 -10.97 -1.56
N TYR A 36 7.60 -11.10 -2.32
CA TYR A 36 8.73 -11.95 -1.95
C TYR A 36 10.00 -11.13 -1.91
N ASN A 37 10.87 -11.44 -0.93
CA ASN A 37 12.18 -10.79 -0.87
C ASN A 37 13.14 -11.48 -1.82
N SER A 38 14.39 -11.01 -1.84
CA SER A 38 15.40 -11.56 -2.76
C SER A 38 15.78 -13.00 -2.44
N ALA A 39 15.52 -13.45 -1.23
CA ALA A 39 15.75 -14.84 -0.84
C ALA A 39 14.61 -15.77 -1.24
N GLY A 40 13.55 -15.24 -1.85
CA GLY A 40 12.39 -16.03 -2.25
C GLY A 40 11.40 -16.29 -1.13
N THR A 41 11.52 -15.59 -0.02
CA THR A 41 10.61 -15.75 1.12
C THR A 41 9.47 -14.76 0.99
N MET A 42 8.22 -15.24 1.17
CA MET A 42 7.07 -14.34 1.15
C MET A 42 7.07 -13.48 2.41
N VAL A 43 7.02 -12.17 2.20
CA VAL A 43 7.03 -11.22 3.31
C VAL A 43 5.66 -10.61 3.56
N GLY A 44 4.71 -10.81 2.66
CA GLY A 44 3.35 -10.31 2.84
C GLY A 44 2.54 -10.46 1.58
N TYR A 45 1.29 -10.00 1.64
CA TYR A 45 0.41 -10.06 0.47
C TYR A 45 -0.64 -8.97 0.54
N ALA A 46 -1.23 -8.67 -0.61
CA ALA A 46 -2.29 -7.68 -0.75
C ALA A 46 -3.52 -8.35 -1.34
N LYS A 47 -4.68 -7.99 -0.85
CA LYS A 47 -5.93 -8.58 -1.27
C LYS A 47 -7.02 -7.53 -1.27
N TYR A 48 -7.84 -7.51 -2.32
CA TYR A 48 -8.97 -6.59 -2.37
C TYR A 48 -10.14 -7.17 -1.58
N ASN A 49 -10.71 -6.36 -0.72
CA ASN A 49 -11.87 -6.74 0.09
C ASN A 49 -13.12 -6.12 -0.55
N ASN A 50 -13.92 -6.95 -1.21
CA ASN A 50 -15.13 -6.48 -1.90
C ASN A 50 -16.20 -6.00 -0.95
N PHE A 51 -16.23 -6.54 0.26
CA PHE A 51 -17.23 -6.14 1.24
C PHE A 51 -17.02 -4.70 1.71
N TYR A 52 -15.76 -4.37 2.05
CA TYR A 52 -15.41 -3.02 2.47
C TYR A 52 -14.96 -2.13 1.32
N ASP A 53 -14.84 -2.70 0.12
CA ASP A 53 -14.43 -1.97 -1.07
C ASP A 53 -13.09 -1.25 -0.84
N ARG A 54 -12.09 -2.05 -0.43
CA ARG A 54 -10.77 -1.49 -0.12
C ARG A 54 -9.69 -2.53 -0.39
N MET A 55 -8.46 -2.05 -0.60
CA MET A 55 -7.29 -2.92 -0.69
C MET A 55 -6.73 -3.13 0.70
N GLU A 56 -6.38 -4.36 1.03
CA GLU A 56 -5.84 -4.73 2.34
C GLU A 56 -4.46 -5.33 2.16
N TYR A 57 -3.53 -4.92 3.02
CA TYR A 57 -2.15 -5.38 2.99
C TYR A 57 -1.84 -6.13 4.29
N TYR A 58 -1.29 -7.33 4.14
CA TYR A 58 -1.02 -8.23 5.27
C TYR A 58 0.44 -8.62 5.29
N ASP A 59 0.97 -8.94 6.49
CA ASP A 59 2.27 -9.56 6.59
C ASP A 59 2.15 -11.05 6.26
N ALA A 60 3.28 -11.77 6.31
CA ALA A 60 3.29 -13.19 5.94
C ALA A 60 2.48 -14.05 6.92
N SER A 61 2.26 -13.57 8.13
CA SER A 61 1.49 -14.28 9.15
C SER A 61 -0.01 -14.00 9.07
N GLY A 62 -0.42 -13.10 8.17
CA GLY A 62 -1.82 -12.76 7.99
C GLY A 62 -2.31 -11.61 8.85
N ASN A 63 -1.40 -10.85 9.46
CA ASN A 63 -1.78 -9.68 10.23
C ASN A 63 -1.99 -8.50 9.31
N LEU A 64 -3.10 -7.79 9.48
CA LEU A 64 -3.41 -6.62 8.66
C LEU A 64 -2.47 -5.48 9.01
N LEU A 65 -1.77 -4.97 8.00
CA LEU A 65 -0.80 -3.89 8.17
C LEU A 65 -1.38 -2.54 7.81
N LYS A 66 -2.14 -2.49 6.72
CA LYS A 66 -2.76 -1.23 6.29
C LYS A 66 -3.88 -1.50 5.30
N THR A 67 -4.72 -0.49 5.12
CA THR A 67 -5.79 -0.52 4.13
C THR A 67 -5.73 0.74 3.28
N GLU A 68 -6.24 0.63 2.05
CA GLU A 68 -6.36 1.77 1.14
C GLU A 68 -7.74 1.75 0.53
N LYS A 69 -8.41 2.90 0.60
CA LYS A 69 -9.77 3.01 0.10
C LYS A 69 -9.96 4.32 -0.62
N HIS A 70 -10.58 4.25 -1.81
CA HIS A 70 -10.90 5.48 -2.54
C HIS A 70 -12.01 6.24 -1.81
N ASN A 71 -11.78 7.51 -1.61
CA ASN A 71 -12.75 8.42 -1.01
C ASN A 71 -13.28 9.31 -2.12
N SER A 72 -14.49 9.00 -2.59
CA SER A 72 -15.06 9.73 -3.71
C SER A 72 -15.47 11.15 -3.35
N PHE A 73 -15.72 11.41 -2.06
CA PHE A 73 -16.09 12.75 -1.62
C PHE A 73 -14.94 13.74 -1.82
N TYR A 74 -13.73 13.31 -1.43
CA TYR A 74 -12.55 14.15 -1.58
C TYR A 74 -11.72 13.80 -2.82
N ASP A 75 -12.13 12.78 -3.55
CA ASP A 75 -11.41 12.29 -4.73
C ASP A 75 -9.95 12.00 -4.41
N ARG A 76 -9.75 11.14 -3.43
CA ARG A 76 -8.42 10.76 -2.96
C ARG A 76 -8.45 9.34 -2.44
N LYS A 77 -7.27 8.76 -2.22
CA LYS A 77 -7.15 7.43 -1.64
C LYS A 77 -6.74 7.57 -0.18
N ASP A 78 -7.63 7.19 0.72
CA ASP A 78 -7.35 7.23 2.15
C ASP A 78 -6.57 5.99 2.57
N ILE A 79 -5.57 6.18 3.42
CA ILE A 79 -4.68 5.13 3.89
C ILE A 79 -4.78 5.05 5.40
N ASN A 80 -5.08 3.84 5.90
CA ASN A 80 -5.17 3.59 7.33
C ASN A 80 -4.23 2.45 7.71
N ASP A 81 -3.80 2.44 8.97
CA ASP A 81 -3.01 1.33 9.47
C ASP A 81 -3.93 0.15 9.80
N GLY A 82 -3.36 -0.94 10.32
CA GLY A 82 -4.12 -2.14 10.63
C GLY A 82 -5.14 -1.97 11.74
N ASN A 83 -4.99 -0.92 12.54
CA ASN A 83 -5.93 -0.61 13.63
C ASN A 83 -7.00 0.39 13.21
N GLY A 84 -6.97 0.84 11.96
CA GLY A 84 -7.95 1.78 11.47
C GLY A 84 -7.58 3.24 11.67
N ASN A 85 -6.39 3.53 12.16
CA ASN A 85 -5.93 4.90 12.36
C ASN A 85 -5.43 5.48 11.05
N SER A 86 -5.78 6.75 10.78
CA SER A 86 -5.39 7.39 9.53
C SER A 86 -3.88 7.53 9.43
N GLN A 87 -3.36 7.18 8.26
CA GLN A 87 -1.96 7.39 7.90
C GLN A 87 -1.85 8.45 6.82
N GLY A 88 -2.96 9.14 6.52
CA GLY A 88 -2.99 10.17 5.51
C GLY A 88 -3.67 9.71 4.24
N TYR A 89 -3.27 10.29 3.12
CA TYR A 89 -3.94 9.99 1.86
C TYR A 89 -3.04 10.30 0.67
N GLU A 90 -3.46 9.81 -0.49
CA GLU A 90 -2.82 10.12 -1.77
C GLU A 90 -3.84 10.80 -2.67
N LYS A 91 -3.41 11.82 -3.37
CA LYS A 91 -4.27 12.57 -4.26
C LYS A 91 -3.54 12.91 -5.55
N LYS A 92 -4.24 12.75 -6.67
CA LYS A 92 -3.70 13.12 -7.96
C LYS A 92 -3.78 14.63 -8.12
N ASN A 93 -2.66 15.24 -8.47
CA ASN A 93 -2.63 16.66 -8.82
C ASN A 93 -2.55 16.76 -10.33
N ASN A 94 -3.68 17.05 -10.95
CA ASN A 94 -3.74 17.11 -12.42
C ASN A 94 -2.99 18.30 -13.01
N PHE A 95 -2.84 19.35 -12.23
CA PHE A 95 -2.12 20.52 -12.69
C PHE A 95 -0.63 20.20 -12.93
N TYR A 96 -0.02 19.50 -11.96
CA TYR A 96 1.38 19.10 -12.08
C TYR A 96 1.55 17.67 -12.62
N ASN A 97 0.44 16.99 -12.88
CA ASN A 97 0.43 15.62 -13.40
C ASN A 97 1.28 14.70 -12.52
N ARG A 98 1.00 14.72 -11.24
CA ARG A 98 1.72 13.89 -10.27
C ARG A 98 0.78 13.44 -9.16
N THR A 99 1.17 12.37 -8.45
CA THR A 99 0.46 11.92 -7.27
C THR A 99 1.17 12.47 -6.04
N GLU A 100 0.40 13.02 -5.11
CA GLU A 100 0.92 13.63 -3.90
C GLU A 100 0.49 12.83 -2.69
N ARG A 101 1.42 12.57 -1.79
CA ARG A 101 1.18 11.83 -0.56
C ARG A 101 1.16 12.80 0.62
N PHE A 102 0.08 12.72 1.41
CA PHE A 102 -0.10 13.60 2.57
C PHE A 102 -0.16 12.76 3.84
N ASP A 103 0.30 13.32 4.95
CA ASP A 103 0.18 12.66 6.23
C ASP A 103 -1.22 12.87 6.82
N GLU A 104 -1.45 12.35 8.01
CA GLU A 104 -2.77 12.42 8.66
C GLU A 104 -3.16 13.83 9.05
N ASN A 105 -2.21 14.75 9.09
CA ASN A 105 -2.47 16.16 9.40
C ASN A 105 -2.64 17.01 8.14
N GLY A 106 -2.54 16.41 6.97
CA GLY A 106 -2.71 17.11 5.71
C GLY A 106 -1.45 17.76 5.19
N ASN A 107 -0.29 17.44 5.75
CA ASN A 107 0.99 17.96 5.28
C ASN A 107 1.53 17.06 4.19
N MET A 108 2.01 17.68 3.10
CA MET A 108 2.55 16.89 2.00
C MET A 108 3.88 16.28 2.39
N LYS A 109 4.01 14.97 2.17
CA LYS A 109 5.20 14.21 2.52
C LYS A 109 6.13 14.03 1.33
N TYR A 110 5.56 13.65 0.18
CA TYR A 110 6.35 13.42 -1.02
C TYR A 110 5.43 13.31 -2.22
N THR A 111 6.03 13.31 -3.40
CA THR A 111 5.32 13.14 -4.67
C THR A 111 5.86 11.92 -5.41
N LYS A 112 5.04 11.40 -6.32
CA LYS A 112 5.48 10.29 -7.16
C LYS A 112 4.83 10.36 -8.54
#